data_56694b3640344ead5aac8eefe46fe5dc
#
_entry.id   56694b3640344ead5aac8eefe46fe5dc
#
_cell.length_a   1.000
_cell.length_b   1.000
_cell.length_c   1.000
_cell.angle_alpha   90.00
_cell.angle_beta   90.00
_cell.angle_gamma   90.00
#
_symmetry.space_group_name_H-M   'P 1'
#
loop_
_entity.id
_entity.type
_entity.pdbx_description
1 polymer ?
#
loop_
_entity_poly.entity_id
_entity_poly.type
_entity_poly.pdbx_seq_one_letter_code
_entity_poly.pdbx_strand_id
1 'polypeptide(L)'
;EDLSRTLELPEGAAELRFRLLHLPPEATPNLTLFLTQHLDPALVWRPEWQVHANGAQGITAVTVVVDDPEGLIEPYEVIFGAGSGSTTDDTLAVFTGRDRIMFVTPTDLGLLYPGIAVADDTTLPWIAALSLRVADTDVTAACLEAGAVPYLRTDDGVIRVAPEEACGVILEFSTG
;
A
#
# COMPACT_ATOMS: atom_id res chain seq x y z
N GLU A 1 15.66 6.59 16.39
CA GLU A 1 16.25 7.86 16.00
C GLU A 1 15.19 8.95 16.05
N ASP A 2 15.47 10.07 16.74
CA ASP A 2 14.59 11.24 16.78
C ASP A 2 15.02 12.20 15.67
N LEU A 3 14.07 12.64 14.85
CA LEU A 3 14.29 13.51 13.70
C LEU A 3 13.32 14.69 13.73
N SER A 4 13.74 15.80 13.14
CA SER A 4 12.87 16.95 12.87
C SER A 4 13.11 17.51 11.48
N ARG A 5 12.08 18.15 10.93
CA ARG A 5 12.17 18.91 9.70
C ARG A 5 11.23 20.11 9.74
N THR A 6 11.62 21.18 9.07
CA THR A 6 10.74 22.32 8.87
C THR A 6 9.66 21.97 7.86
N LEU A 7 8.41 22.31 8.21
CA LEU A 7 7.24 22.19 7.34
C LEU A 7 6.70 23.58 7.09
N GLU A 8 6.62 23.98 5.82
CA GLU A 8 6.01 25.24 5.40
C GLU A 8 4.51 25.07 5.36
N LEU A 9 3.80 25.83 6.17
CA LEU A 9 2.34 25.82 6.28
C LEU A 9 1.80 27.19 5.83
N PRO A 10 0.53 27.29 5.43
CA PRO A 10 -0.09 28.59 5.10
C PRO A 10 0.00 29.63 6.22
N GLU A 11 0.00 29.18 7.47
CA GLU A 11 0.11 30.00 8.68
C GLU A 11 1.58 30.30 9.11
N GLY A 12 2.57 29.76 8.42
CA GLY A 12 4.00 29.95 8.69
C GLY A 12 4.75 28.64 8.87
N ALA A 13 6.06 28.72 9.01
CA ALA A 13 6.91 27.55 9.21
C ALA A 13 6.68 26.92 10.58
N ALA A 14 6.59 25.60 10.63
CA ALA A 14 6.49 24.80 11.85
C ALA A 14 7.57 23.70 11.86
N GLU A 15 8.04 23.32 13.05
CA GLU A 15 8.95 22.19 13.21
C GLU A 15 8.14 20.92 13.42
N LEU A 16 8.25 19.96 12.49
CA LEU A 16 7.66 18.65 12.58
C LEU A 16 8.69 17.69 13.19
N ARG A 17 8.32 17.05 14.30
CA ARG A 17 9.17 16.08 14.98
C ARG A 17 8.59 14.67 14.84
N PHE A 18 9.48 13.70 14.67
CA PHE A 18 9.10 12.30 14.58
C PHE A 18 10.23 11.40 15.05
N ARG A 19 9.85 10.17 15.41
CA ARG A 19 10.76 9.13 15.84
C ARG A 19 10.71 7.98 14.87
N LEU A 20 11.87 7.53 14.37
CA LEU A 20 11.99 6.38 13.50
C LEU A 20 12.57 5.19 14.27
N LEU A 21 12.00 4.02 14.03
CA LEU A 21 12.54 2.73 14.39
C LEU A 21 12.73 1.91 13.11
N HIS A 22 13.97 1.73 12.69
CA HIS A 22 14.31 0.84 11.59
C HIS A 22 14.25 -0.61 12.08
N LEU A 23 13.54 -1.46 11.36
CA LEU A 23 13.54 -2.89 11.62
C LEU A 23 14.73 -3.52 10.90
N PRO A 24 15.44 -4.46 11.55
CA PRO A 24 16.54 -5.13 10.88
C PRO A 24 16.00 -6.05 9.75
N PRO A 25 16.78 -6.28 8.68
CA PRO A 25 16.34 -7.08 7.53
C PRO A 25 15.87 -8.49 7.91
N GLU A 26 16.43 -9.06 8.97
CA GLU A 26 16.07 -10.40 9.47
C GLU A 26 14.66 -10.43 10.07
N ALA A 27 14.19 -9.28 10.59
CA ALA A 27 12.84 -9.17 11.16
C ALA A 27 11.77 -8.93 10.09
N THR A 28 12.16 -8.37 8.93
CA THR A 28 11.26 -8.06 7.83
C THR A 28 11.81 -8.59 6.50
N PRO A 29 11.98 -9.91 6.36
CA PRO A 29 12.50 -10.47 5.11
C PRO A 29 11.62 -10.05 3.92
N ASN A 30 12.27 -9.81 2.79
CA ASN A 30 11.67 -9.32 1.53
C ASN A 30 11.11 -7.87 1.55
N LEU A 31 11.15 -7.17 2.70
CA LEU A 31 10.80 -5.74 2.78
C LEU A 31 11.79 -4.98 3.67
N THR A 32 12.06 -3.74 3.31
CA THR A 32 12.71 -2.80 4.23
C THR A 32 11.62 -1.99 4.93
N LEU A 33 11.40 -2.27 6.20
CA LEU A 33 10.38 -1.59 7.00
C LEU A 33 11.01 -0.70 8.08
N PHE A 34 10.33 0.39 8.34
CA PHE A 34 10.57 1.22 9.51
C PHE A 34 9.24 1.70 10.09
N LEU A 35 9.22 1.91 11.39
CA LEU A 35 8.07 2.47 12.10
C LEU A 35 8.29 3.96 12.35
N THR A 36 7.28 4.77 12.05
CA THR A 36 7.31 6.21 12.29
C THR A 36 6.28 6.59 13.36
N GLN A 37 6.76 7.21 14.44
CA GLN A 37 5.89 7.87 15.41
C GLN A 37 5.94 9.38 15.16
N HIS A 38 4.84 9.97 14.71
CA HIS A 38 4.71 11.43 14.64
C HIS A 38 4.49 11.99 16.03
N LEU A 39 5.39 12.88 16.47
CA LEU A 39 5.29 13.54 17.79
C LEU A 39 4.36 14.76 17.72
N ASP A 40 4.19 15.33 16.52
CA ASP A 40 3.31 16.45 16.24
C ASP A 40 2.24 16.03 15.20
N PRO A 41 1.34 15.06 15.52
CA PRO A 41 0.43 14.46 14.55
C PRO A 41 -0.55 15.46 13.92
N ALA A 42 -0.93 16.51 14.64
CA ALA A 42 -1.81 17.55 14.12
C ALA A 42 -1.19 18.36 12.96
N LEU A 43 0.14 18.40 12.85
CA LEU A 43 0.82 19.04 11.72
C LEU A 43 0.84 18.17 10.47
N VAL A 44 0.66 16.84 10.62
CA VAL A 44 0.71 15.86 9.53
C VAL A 44 -0.69 15.48 9.06
N TRP A 45 -1.58 15.19 10.00
CA TRP A 45 -2.94 14.71 9.72
C TRP A 45 -3.92 15.89 9.62
N ARG A 46 -3.64 16.83 8.71
CA ARG A 46 -4.49 17.99 8.49
C ARG A 46 -5.68 17.59 7.62
N PRO A 47 -6.92 17.96 8.00
CA PRO A 47 -8.11 17.58 7.24
C PRO A 47 -8.06 17.98 5.78
N GLU A 48 -7.53 19.18 5.48
CA GLU A 48 -7.40 19.70 4.13
C GLU A 48 -6.45 18.91 3.23
N TRP A 49 -5.54 18.12 3.82
CA TRP A 49 -4.62 17.24 3.08
C TRP A 49 -5.15 15.80 2.91
N GLN A 50 -6.28 15.50 3.54
CA GLN A 50 -6.90 14.17 3.49
C GLN A 50 -8.05 14.10 2.48
N VAL A 51 -8.32 15.21 1.78
CA VAL A 51 -9.34 15.26 0.73
C VAL A 51 -8.68 15.08 -0.63
N HIS A 52 -8.95 13.94 -1.27
CA HIS A 52 -8.40 13.58 -2.57
C HIS A 52 -9.48 13.64 -3.65
N ALA A 53 -9.13 14.21 -4.82
CA ALA A 53 -10.07 14.35 -5.94
C ALA A 53 -10.63 13.02 -6.45
N ASN A 54 -9.85 11.94 -6.32
CA ASN A 54 -10.26 10.58 -6.65
C ASN A 54 -11.05 9.87 -5.55
N GLY A 55 -11.37 10.54 -4.45
CA GLY A 55 -12.11 9.97 -3.34
C GLY A 55 -11.32 9.03 -2.42
N ALA A 56 -9.98 8.93 -2.58
CA ALA A 56 -9.14 8.05 -1.76
C ALA A 56 -9.17 8.45 -0.28
N GLN A 57 -9.32 7.45 0.59
CA GLN A 57 -9.44 7.59 2.05
C GLN A 57 -8.28 6.93 2.80
N GLY A 58 -7.59 5.99 2.19
CA GLY A 58 -6.46 5.28 2.79
C GLY A 58 -6.03 4.07 1.99
N ILE A 59 -4.83 3.59 2.28
CA ILE A 59 -4.30 2.33 1.76
C ILE A 59 -4.86 1.21 2.63
N THR A 60 -5.36 0.14 2.01
CA THR A 60 -5.91 -1.04 2.70
C THR A 60 -5.02 -2.27 2.54
N ALA A 61 -4.23 -2.32 1.46
CA ALA A 61 -3.25 -3.37 1.27
C ALA A 61 -2.05 -2.89 0.47
N VAL A 62 -0.91 -3.51 0.76
CA VAL A 62 0.30 -3.47 -0.08
C VAL A 62 0.57 -4.90 -0.53
N THR A 63 0.65 -5.13 -1.84
CA THR A 63 0.96 -6.45 -2.40
C THR A 63 2.42 -6.52 -2.82
N VAL A 64 3.13 -7.51 -2.31
CA VAL A 64 4.55 -7.76 -2.54
C VAL A 64 4.70 -9.12 -3.21
N VAL A 65 5.42 -9.16 -4.31
CA VAL A 65 5.73 -10.42 -4.99
C VAL A 65 7.03 -10.99 -4.43
N VAL A 66 6.99 -12.26 -4.06
CA VAL A 66 8.09 -13.01 -3.45
C VAL A 66 8.12 -14.45 -3.99
N ASP A 67 9.23 -15.16 -3.75
CA ASP A 67 9.36 -16.57 -4.14
C ASP A 67 8.61 -17.51 -3.19
N ASP A 68 8.64 -17.24 -1.88
CA ASP A 68 8.10 -18.10 -0.83
C ASP A 68 7.30 -17.27 0.19
N PRO A 69 6.00 -17.06 -0.05
CA PRO A 69 5.14 -16.35 0.90
C PRO A 69 4.99 -17.07 2.26
N GLU A 70 4.90 -18.40 2.28
CA GLU A 70 4.64 -19.18 3.51
C GLU A 70 5.79 -19.04 4.51
N GLY A 71 7.04 -19.02 4.03
CA GLY A 71 8.22 -18.83 4.86
C GLY A 71 8.27 -17.47 5.60
N LEU A 72 7.37 -16.52 5.26
CA LEU A 72 7.31 -15.22 5.88
C LEU A 72 6.33 -15.12 7.07
N ILE A 73 5.54 -16.15 7.35
CA ILE A 73 4.54 -16.12 8.44
C ILE A 73 5.21 -15.81 9.77
N GLU A 74 6.17 -16.63 10.17
CA GLU A 74 6.81 -16.54 11.50
C GLU A 74 7.49 -15.17 11.73
N PRO A 75 8.36 -14.66 10.84
CA PRO A 75 8.96 -13.33 11.01
C PRO A 75 7.94 -12.22 11.19
N TYR A 76 6.89 -12.21 10.38
CA TYR A 76 5.90 -11.14 10.44
C TYR A 76 4.96 -11.25 11.64
N GLU A 77 4.65 -12.46 12.11
CA GLU A 77 3.90 -12.66 13.36
C GLU A 77 4.67 -12.20 14.61
N VAL A 78 6.00 -12.24 14.58
CA VAL A 78 6.83 -11.66 15.66
C VAL A 78 6.59 -10.14 15.78
N ILE A 79 6.37 -9.46 14.66
CA ILE A 79 6.18 -8.00 14.64
C ILE A 79 4.73 -7.62 14.92
N PHE A 80 3.79 -8.27 14.23
CA PHE A 80 2.37 -7.88 14.25
C PHE A 80 1.51 -8.70 15.22
N GLY A 81 2.10 -9.72 15.83
CA GLY A 81 1.46 -10.59 16.82
C GLY A 81 1.07 -11.96 16.25
N ALA A 82 1.02 -12.94 17.12
CA ALA A 82 0.64 -14.30 16.76
C ALA A 82 -0.78 -14.34 16.17
N GLY A 83 -0.95 -15.02 15.03
CA GLY A 83 -2.21 -15.10 14.30
C GLY A 83 -2.50 -13.88 13.41
N SER A 84 -1.54 -12.97 13.24
CA SER A 84 -1.66 -11.88 12.25
C SER A 84 -1.47 -12.37 10.81
N GLY A 85 -0.80 -13.52 10.61
CA GLY A 85 -0.63 -14.17 9.32
C GLY A 85 -1.78 -15.11 8.98
N SER A 86 -2.23 -15.10 7.74
CA SER A 86 -3.19 -16.05 7.19
C SER A 86 -2.79 -16.45 5.78
N THR A 87 -2.67 -17.76 5.53
CA THR A 87 -2.33 -18.28 4.19
C THR A 87 -3.55 -18.86 3.51
N THR A 88 -3.63 -18.66 2.22
CA THR A 88 -4.58 -19.32 1.32
C THR A 88 -3.85 -19.57 0.02
N ASP A 89 -3.76 -20.82 -0.39
CA ASP A 89 -2.90 -21.26 -1.49
C ASP A 89 -1.47 -20.70 -1.32
N ASP A 90 -0.85 -20.12 -2.34
CA ASP A 90 0.49 -19.55 -2.26
C ASP A 90 0.49 -18.04 -1.91
N THR A 91 -0.55 -17.57 -1.21
CA THR A 91 -0.70 -16.18 -0.77
C THR A 91 -0.67 -16.10 0.76
N LEU A 92 0.13 -15.20 1.31
CA LEU A 92 0.14 -14.83 2.73
C LEU A 92 -0.42 -13.42 2.90
N ALA A 93 -1.48 -13.29 3.70
CA ALA A 93 -1.97 -12.00 4.19
C ALA A 93 -1.48 -11.77 5.62
N VAL A 94 -0.76 -10.69 5.85
CA VAL A 94 -0.33 -10.24 7.19
C VAL A 94 -1.17 -9.04 7.59
N PHE A 95 -1.97 -9.17 8.65
CA PHE A 95 -2.79 -8.09 9.17
C PHE A 95 -1.97 -7.19 10.11
N THR A 96 -1.90 -5.91 9.79
CA THR A 96 -1.10 -4.92 10.52
C THR A 96 -1.93 -4.12 11.53
N GLY A 97 -3.18 -4.54 11.77
CA GLY A 97 -4.16 -3.91 12.63
C GLY A 97 -5.39 -3.43 11.85
N ARG A 98 -5.26 -2.49 10.94
CA ARG A 98 -6.37 -1.99 10.08
C ARG A 98 -6.24 -2.44 8.64
N ASP A 99 -5.01 -2.57 8.19
CA ASP A 99 -4.64 -2.81 6.81
C ASP A 99 -3.82 -4.10 6.73
N ARG A 100 -3.37 -4.50 5.56
CA ARG A 100 -2.64 -5.76 5.36
C ARG A 100 -1.47 -5.62 4.40
N ILE A 101 -0.48 -6.49 4.59
CA ILE A 101 0.55 -6.76 3.62
C ILE A 101 0.21 -8.12 2.98
N MET A 102 0.14 -8.16 1.67
CA MET A 102 -0.08 -9.37 0.89
C MET A 102 1.24 -9.82 0.30
N PHE A 103 1.70 -11.02 0.61
CA PHE A 103 2.82 -11.65 -0.07
C PHE A 103 2.28 -12.71 -1.01
N VAL A 104 2.67 -12.63 -2.27
CA VAL A 104 2.13 -13.48 -3.34
C VAL A 104 3.24 -13.98 -4.24
N THR A 105 3.03 -15.14 -4.88
CA THR A 105 3.93 -15.59 -5.95
C THR A 105 3.66 -14.80 -7.25
N PRO A 106 4.58 -14.79 -8.22
CA PRO A 106 4.31 -14.23 -9.55
C PRO A 106 3.06 -14.82 -10.22
N THR A 107 2.80 -16.10 -10.00
CA THR A 107 1.62 -16.79 -10.55
C THR A 107 0.32 -16.25 -9.94
N ASP A 108 0.28 -16.10 -8.62
CA ASP A 108 -0.91 -15.65 -7.92
C ASP A 108 -1.19 -14.16 -8.12
N LEU A 109 -0.16 -13.36 -8.40
CA LEU A 109 -0.35 -11.96 -8.77
C LEU A 109 -1.30 -11.84 -9.97
N GLY A 110 -1.12 -12.67 -11.02
CA GLY A 110 -1.99 -12.68 -12.20
C GLY A 110 -3.42 -13.12 -11.90
N LEU A 111 -3.61 -13.96 -10.88
CA LEU A 111 -4.95 -14.39 -10.42
C LEU A 111 -5.64 -13.29 -9.61
N LEU A 112 -4.90 -12.54 -8.79
CA LEU A 112 -5.44 -11.43 -7.99
C LEU A 112 -5.78 -10.21 -8.84
N TYR A 113 -4.98 -9.94 -9.89
CA TYR A 113 -5.16 -8.76 -10.75
C TYR A 113 -5.39 -9.16 -12.22
N PRO A 114 -6.47 -9.92 -12.52
CA PRO A 114 -6.75 -10.35 -13.89
C PRO A 114 -6.94 -9.14 -14.82
N GLY A 115 -6.37 -9.26 -16.03
CA GLY A 115 -6.46 -8.23 -17.06
C GLY A 115 -5.40 -7.13 -16.94
N ILE A 116 -4.54 -7.18 -15.93
CA ILE A 116 -3.38 -6.27 -15.81
C ILE A 116 -2.12 -7.04 -16.25
N ALA A 117 -1.42 -6.50 -17.24
CA ALA A 117 -0.11 -7.02 -17.64
C ALA A 117 0.95 -6.60 -16.63
N VAL A 118 1.80 -7.54 -16.24
CA VAL A 118 2.95 -7.29 -15.37
C VAL A 118 4.20 -7.80 -16.12
N ALA A 119 5.30 -7.07 -16.03
CA ALA A 119 6.54 -7.47 -16.68
C ALA A 119 7.12 -8.75 -16.08
N ASP A 120 7.48 -9.71 -16.94
CA ASP A 120 7.99 -11.03 -16.54
C ASP A 120 9.43 -11.00 -15.99
N ASP A 121 10.17 -9.90 -16.20
CA ASP A 121 11.58 -9.75 -15.86
C ASP A 121 11.84 -8.98 -14.56
N THR A 122 10.82 -8.80 -13.75
CA THR A 122 10.93 -8.05 -12.49
C THR A 122 11.70 -8.85 -11.44
N THR A 123 12.76 -8.25 -10.88
CA THR A 123 13.56 -8.87 -9.82
C THR A 123 12.78 -8.93 -8.52
N LEU A 124 12.70 -10.11 -7.92
CA LEU A 124 12.06 -10.32 -6.61
C LEU A 124 13.01 -9.92 -5.46
N PRO A 125 12.47 -9.42 -4.34
CA PRO A 125 11.08 -9.05 -4.12
C PRO A 125 10.74 -7.67 -4.69
N TRP A 126 9.46 -7.40 -5.01
CA TRP A 126 9.01 -6.07 -5.43
C TRP A 126 7.57 -5.79 -5.00
N ILE A 127 7.26 -4.49 -4.79
CA ILE A 127 5.90 -4.06 -4.48
C ILE A 127 5.13 -3.96 -5.79
N ALA A 128 4.13 -4.82 -5.95
CA ALA A 128 3.35 -4.95 -7.17
C ALA A 128 2.08 -4.10 -7.20
N ALA A 129 1.44 -3.93 -6.03
CA ALA A 129 0.17 -3.21 -5.99
C ALA A 129 -0.04 -2.46 -4.66
N LEU A 130 -0.84 -1.39 -4.75
CA LEU A 130 -1.44 -0.69 -3.63
C LEU A 130 -2.95 -0.74 -3.78
N SER A 131 -3.65 -1.30 -2.79
CA SER A 131 -5.12 -1.24 -2.72
C SER A 131 -5.53 -0.06 -1.86
N LEU A 132 -6.43 0.77 -2.41
CA LEU A 132 -6.91 2.00 -1.78
C LEU A 132 -8.41 1.90 -1.55
N ARG A 133 -8.84 2.25 -0.35
CA ARG A 133 -10.25 2.47 -0.08
C ARG A 133 -10.67 3.83 -0.59
N VAL A 134 -11.79 3.88 -1.29
CA VAL A 134 -12.45 5.10 -1.76
C VAL A 134 -13.86 5.19 -1.21
N ALA A 135 -14.41 6.39 -1.18
CA ALA A 135 -15.81 6.57 -0.80
C ALA A 135 -16.78 6.08 -1.87
N ASP A 136 -16.41 6.25 -3.14
CA ASP A 136 -17.23 5.94 -4.31
C ASP A 136 -16.30 5.72 -5.52
N THR A 137 -16.42 4.56 -6.16
CA THR A 137 -15.62 4.24 -7.35
C THR A 137 -16.03 5.04 -8.59
N ASP A 138 -17.25 5.58 -8.66
CA ASP A 138 -17.66 6.46 -9.76
C ASP A 138 -16.94 7.81 -9.69
N VAL A 139 -16.70 8.33 -8.49
CA VAL A 139 -15.86 9.53 -8.27
C VAL A 139 -14.42 9.26 -8.72
N THR A 140 -13.89 8.08 -8.40
CA THR A 140 -12.55 7.66 -8.83
C THR A 140 -12.48 7.58 -10.36
N ALA A 141 -13.45 6.93 -11.00
CA ALA A 141 -13.54 6.82 -12.45
C ALA A 141 -13.55 8.19 -13.13
N ALA A 142 -14.43 9.09 -12.67
CA ALA A 142 -14.53 10.44 -13.22
C ALA A 142 -13.22 11.23 -13.07
N CYS A 143 -12.51 11.05 -11.96
CA CYS A 143 -11.20 11.69 -11.75
C CYS A 143 -10.14 11.15 -12.72
N LEU A 144 -10.09 9.83 -12.95
CA LEU A 144 -9.16 9.19 -13.89
C LEU A 144 -9.47 9.61 -15.33
N GLU A 145 -10.76 9.67 -15.72
CA GLU A 145 -11.20 10.13 -17.04
C GLU A 145 -10.81 11.60 -17.28
N ALA A 146 -11.01 12.46 -16.29
CA ALA A 146 -10.61 13.88 -16.37
C ALA A 146 -9.09 14.03 -16.52
N GLY A 147 -8.31 13.10 -15.95
CA GLY A 147 -6.85 13.02 -16.10
C GLY A 147 -6.39 12.28 -17.35
N ALA A 148 -7.30 11.75 -18.16
CA ALA A 148 -7.01 10.87 -19.30
C ALA A 148 -6.14 9.65 -18.91
N VAL A 149 -6.33 9.12 -17.68
CA VAL A 149 -5.64 7.93 -17.18
C VAL A 149 -6.46 6.69 -17.52
N PRO A 150 -5.93 5.74 -18.32
CA PRO A 150 -6.61 4.48 -18.59
C PRO A 150 -6.81 3.65 -17.33
N TYR A 151 -7.95 2.98 -17.24
CA TYR A 151 -8.24 2.07 -16.13
C TYR A 151 -9.11 0.90 -16.60
N LEU A 152 -9.08 -0.19 -15.84
CA LEU A 152 -9.98 -1.32 -15.94
C LEU A 152 -11.03 -1.22 -14.82
N ARG A 153 -12.29 -1.42 -15.15
CA ARG A 153 -13.36 -1.59 -14.16
C ARG A 153 -13.84 -3.04 -14.19
N THR A 154 -13.82 -3.68 -13.04
CA THR A 154 -14.28 -5.06 -12.88
C THR A 154 -15.80 -5.12 -12.72
N ASP A 155 -16.40 -6.31 -12.85
CA ASP A 155 -17.86 -6.50 -12.73
C ASP A 155 -18.41 -6.17 -11.33
N ASP A 156 -17.57 -6.31 -10.30
CA ASP A 156 -17.87 -5.94 -8.90
C ASP A 156 -17.58 -4.46 -8.59
N GLY A 157 -17.18 -3.68 -9.60
CA GLY A 157 -17.03 -2.24 -9.52
C GLY A 157 -15.67 -1.76 -9.03
N VAL A 158 -14.70 -2.65 -8.81
CA VAL A 158 -13.31 -2.29 -8.48
C VAL A 158 -12.65 -1.62 -9.69
N ILE A 159 -11.86 -0.58 -9.44
CA ILE A 159 -11.10 0.12 -10.48
C ILE A 159 -9.63 -0.23 -10.33
N ARG A 160 -8.99 -0.55 -11.45
CA ARG A 160 -7.56 -0.85 -11.51
C ARG A 160 -6.86 0.01 -12.54
N VAL A 161 -5.74 0.61 -12.13
CA VAL A 161 -4.82 1.36 -12.99
C VAL A 161 -3.57 0.51 -13.19
N ALA A 162 -3.15 0.36 -14.43
CA ALA A 162 -2.00 -0.46 -14.80
C ALA A 162 -0.66 0.18 -14.35
N PRO A 163 0.41 -0.61 -14.17
CA PRO A 163 1.71 -0.13 -13.70
C PRO A 163 2.32 0.98 -14.55
N GLU A 164 2.08 0.96 -15.86
CA GLU A 164 2.59 1.96 -16.82
C GLU A 164 2.09 3.37 -16.49
N GLU A 165 0.88 3.48 -15.96
CA GLU A 165 0.23 4.74 -15.60
C GLU A 165 0.43 5.12 -14.13
N ALA A 166 1.00 4.22 -13.33
CA ALA A 166 1.09 4.33 -11.88
C ALA A 166 2.51 4.07 -11.34
N CYS A 167 3.54 4.56 -12.05
CA CYS A 167 4.94 4.50 -11.62
C CYS A 167 5.43 3.07 -11.32
N GLY A 168 4.94 2.07 -12.03
CA GLY A 168 5.39 0.69 -11.94
C GLY A 168 4.64 -0.17 -10.92
N VAL A 169 3.56 0.33 -10.32
CA VAL A 169 2.70 -0.43 -9.40
C VAL A 169 1.24 -0.44 -9.89
N ILE A 170 0.52 -1.49 -9.60
CA ILE A 170 -0.93 -1.54 -9.81
C ILE A 170 -1.59 -0.67 -8.73
N LEU A 171 -2.48 0.23 -9.12
CA LEU A 171 -3.39 0.87 -8.15
C LEU A 171 -4.77 0.24 -8.27
N GLU A 172 -5.27 -0.25 -7.14
CA GLU A 172 -6.61 -0.80 -7.03
C GLU A 172 -7.47 0.07 -6.12
N PHE A 173 -8.68 0.43 -6.56
CA PHE A 173 -9.60 1.26 -5.80
C PHE A 173 -10.91 0.52 -5.58
N SER A 174 -11.33 0.43 -4.31
CA SER A 174 -12.57 -0.23 -3.91
C SER A 174 -13.25 0.51 -2.76
N THR A 175 -14.54 0.26 -2.57
CA THR A 175 -15.30 0.84 -1.44
C THR A 175 -15.13 0.06 -0.14
N GLY A 176 -14.40 -1.07 -0.12
CA GLY A 176 -14.12 -1.90 1.05
C GLY A 176 -14.82 -3.23 1.00
#